data_d998e69a145b7c6519979a6aac7aafd1
#
_entry.id   d998e69a145b7c6519979a6aac7aafd1
#
_cell.length_a   1.000
_cell.length_b   1.000
_cell.length_c   1.000
_cell.angle_alpha   90.00
_cell.angle_beta   90.00
_cell.angle_gamma   90.00
#
_symmetry.space_group_name_H-M   'P 1'
#
loop_
_entity.id
_entity.type
_entity.pdbx_description
1 polymer ?
#
loop_
_entity_poly.entity_id
_entity_poly.type
_entity_poly.pdbx_seq_one_letter_code
_entity_poly.pdbx_strand_id
1 'polypeptide(L)'
;NGFVKKIKDKVGSFKLYGMDISLALSWFEKKDFENVIVCFDDFERISDKLKLKDVLGLISELKEQKKCTVVLILNKDELREDDLSKYKDKIVDYDFNYEPTVAESFSLIKDNLKSFKAYPLEYFQKYKINNIRIMKRVINALNDYACFEESLKDFKDIEKELVENILEISTINALKLSVDFEKLSKYSMQNYLDKKNKEKNEDYDQLLKYINFGYSGYFYMSDITYNVVDYIKNS
;
A
#
# COMPACT_ATOMS: atom_id res chain seq x y z
N ASN A 1 -10.30 3.51 32.84
CA ASN A 1 -11.35 3.24 31.85
C ASN A 1 -12.17 4.47 31.41
N GLY A 2 -12.22 5.57 32.22
CA GLY A 2 -12.94 6.80 31.85
C GLY A 2 -12.17 7.70 30.88
N PHE A 3 -10.84 7.68 30.93
CA PHE A 3 -9.98 8.52 30.10
C PHE A 3 -9.99 8.08 28.62
N VAL A 4 -9.91 6.77 28.38
CA VAL A 4 -9.96 6.19 27.02
C VAL A 4 -11.32 6.41 26.35
N LYS A 5 -12.41 6.41 27.11
CA LYS A 5 -13.75 6.67 26.61
C LYS A 5 -13.91 8.15 26.18
N LYS A 6 -13.35 9.09 26.96
CA LYS A 6 -13.33 10.54 26.62
C LYS A 6 -12.53 10.84 25.37
N ILE A 7 -11.45 10.10 25.11
CA ILE A 7 -10.65 10.26 23.88
C ILE A 7 -11.42 9.73 22.66
N LYS A 8 -12.11 8.58 22.78
CA LYS A 8 -12.89 8.00 21.68
C LYS A 8 -14.02 8.91 21.18
N ASP A 9 -14.63 9.68 22.08
CA ASP A 9 -15.73 10.57 21.73
C ASP A 9 -15.25 11.93 21.14
N LYS A 10 -13.93 12.20 21.14
CA LYS A 10 -13.33 13.47 20.67
C LYS A 10 -12.32 13.30 19.52
N VAL A 11 -12.17 12.12 18.95
CA VAL A 11 -11.28 11.89 17.80
C VAL A 11 -12.09 12.10 16.52
N GLY A 12 -11.89 13.23 15.86
CA GLY A 12 -12.37 13.50 14.51
C GLY A 12 -11.21 13.37 13.53
N SER A 13 -11.36 12.61 12.45
CA SER A 13 -10.45 12.62 11.32
C SER A 13 -10.97 13.56 10.25
N PHE A 14 -10.14 14.50 9.83
CA PHE A 14 -10.47 15.43 8.74
C PHE A 14 -9.66 15.05 7.50
N LYS A 15 -10.35 14.96 6.36
CA LYS A 15 -9.70 14.87 5.06
C LYS A 15 -9.74 16.24 4.42
N LEU A 16 -8.58 16.84 4.23
CA LEU A 16 -8.45 18.17 3.59
C LEU A 16 -8.76 18.15 2.09
N TYR A 17 -8.94 16.96 1.51
CA TYR A 17 -9.23 16.82 0.09
C TYR A 17 -10.63 17.36 -0.24
N GLY A 18 -10.66 18.50 -0.95
CA GLY A 18 -11.90 19.13 -1.43
C GLY A 18 -12.67 19.96 -0.43
N MET A 19 -12.18 20.20 0.78
CA MET A 19 -12.79 21.10 1.75
C MET A 19 -12.35 22.56 1.54
N ASP A 20 -13.30 23.48 1.76
CA ASP A 20 -13.00 24.91 1.88
C ASP A 20 -12.46 25.19 3.29
N ILE A 21 -11.33 25.89 3.37
CA ILE A 21 -10.71 26.28 4.66
C ILE A 21 -11.66 27.07 5.54
N SER A 22 -12.50 27.93 4.95
CA SER A 22 -13.47 28.72 5.72
C SER A 22 -14.48 27.82 6.45
N LEU A 23 -14.86 26.71 5.84
CA LEU A 23 -15.72 25.70 6.46
C LEU A 23 -15.00 24.96 7.60
N ALA A 24 -13.73 24.58 7.37
CA ALA A 24 -12.91 23.95 8.40
C ALA A 24 -12.71 24.91 9.60
N LEU A 25 -12.35 26.16 9.35
CA LEU A 25 -12.17 27.19 10.38
C LEU A 25 -13.46 27.38 11.20
N SER A 26 -14.63 27.46 10.55
CA SER A 26 -15.91 27.61 11.26
C SER A 26 -16.25 26.45 12.19
N TRP A 27 -15.73 25.26 11.91
CA TRP A 27 -15.85 24.10 12.79
C TRP A 27 -14.93 24.20 14.01
N PHE A 28 -13.72 24.74 13.80
CA PHE A 28 -12.72 24.91 14.87
C PHE A 28 -12.98 26.14 15.75
N GLU A 29 -13.78 27.10 15.32
CA GLU A 29 -14.20 28.25 16.11
C GLU A 29 -15.08 27.87 17.31
N LYS A 30 -15.74 26.73 17.29
CA LYS A 30 -16.57 26.25 18.39
C LYS A 30 -15.73 25.99 19.64
N LYS A 31 -16.21 26.45 20.80
CA LYS A 31 -15.53 26.27 22.11
C LYS A 31 -15.23 24.81 22.48
N ASP A 32 -15.90 23.85 21.84
CA ASP A 32 -15.73 22.41 22.12
C ASP A 32 -14.42 21.82 21.54
N PHE A 33 -13.68 22.60 20.76
CA PHE A 33 -12.44 22.19 20.10
C PHE A 33 -11.18 22.62 20.89
N GLU A 34 -11.16 22.33 22.17
CA GLU A 34 -9.96 22.59 23.00
C GLU A 34 -9.42 21.29 23.61
N ASN A 35 -8.09 21.18 23.72
CA ASN A 35 -7.40 20.04 24.34
C ASN A 35 -7.74 18.69 23.67
N VAL A 36 -7.88 18.66 22.34
CA VAL A 36 -8.13 17.44 21.54
C VAL A 36 -6.92 17.11 20.68
N ILE A 37 -6.87 15.86 20.19
CA ILE A 37 -5.91 15.46 19.16
C ILE A 37 -6.56 15.63 17.79
N VAL A 38 -5.92 16.42 16.93
CA VAL A 38 -6.34 16.67 15.55
C VAL A 38 -5.35 16.02 14.61
N CYS A 39 -5.80 15.06 13.79
CA CYS A 39 -5.00 14.41 12.77
C CYS A 39 -5.32 14.99 11.40
N PHE A 40 -4.30 15.46 10.69
CA PHE A 40 -4.36 15.77 9.26
C PHE A 40 -3.68 14.63 8.50
N ASP A 41 -4.47 13.84 7.80
CA ASP A 41 -4.02 12.71 6.99
C ASP A 41 -3.93 13.10 5.51
N ASP A 42 -3.08 12.39 4.75
CA ASP A 42 -2.81 12.68 3.32
C ASP A 42 -2.38 14.15 3.11
N PHE A 43 -1.54 14.69 4.00
CA PHE A 43 -1.16 16.11 3.97
C PHE A 43 -0.45 16.52 2.67
N GLU A 44 0.25 15.61 2.01
CA GLU A 44 0.88 15.82 0.69
C GLU A 44 -0.14 16.02 -0.44
N ARG A 45 -1.42 15.63 -0.22
CA ARG A 45 -2.50 15.73 -1.22
C ARG A 45 -3.37 16.97 -1.06
N ILE A 46 -2.86 17.97 -0.37
CA ILE A 46 -3.55 19.24 -0.25
C ILE A 46 -3.83 19.80 -1.65
N SER A 47 -5.09 20.19 -1.88
CA SER A 47 -5.52 20.78 -3.15
C SER A 47 -4.71 22.05 -3.46
N ASP A 48 -4.33 22.25 -4.74
CA ASP A 48 -3.67 23.48 -5.21
C ASP A 48 -4.49 24.75 -4.93
N LYS A 49 -5.78 24.60 -4.63
CA LYS A 49 -6.66 25.71 -4.21
C LYS A 49 -6.43 26.13 -2.76
N LEU A 50 -5.83 25.27 -1.95
CA LEU A 50 -5.50 25.53 -0.55
C LEU A 50 -4.04 25.95 -0.47
N LYS A 51 -3.78 27.21 -0.10
CA LYS A 51 -2.42 27.64 0.13
C LYS A 51 -1.88 26.95 1.38
N LEU A 52 -0.76 26.26 1.27
CA LEU A 52 -0.10 25.59 2.39
C LEU A 52 0.03 26.52 3.61
N LYS A 53 0.35 27.79 3.37
CA LYS A 53 0.45 28.83 4.41
C LYS A 53 -0.83 28.96 5.27
N ASP A 54 -2.00 28.84 4.64
CA ASP A 54 -3.26 28.99 5.36
C ASP A 54 -3.53 27.76 6.24
N VAL A 55 -3.18 26.56 5.73
CA VAL A 55 -3.26 25.31 6.51
C VAL A 55 -2.28 25.31 7.69
N LEU A 56 -1.06 25.79 7.48
CA LEU A 56 -0.06 25.92 8.53
C LEU A 56 -0.48 26.98 9.57
N GLY A 57 -1.16 28.06 9.14
CA GLY A 57 -1.77 29.04 10.04
C GLY A 57 -2.85 28.40 10.93
N LEU A 58 -3.72 27.58 10.38
CA LEU A 58 -4.72 26.82 11.13
C LEU A 58 -4.05 25.87 12.14
N ILE A 59 -2.98 25.18 11.75
CA ILE A 59 -2.24 24.29 12.65
C ILE A 59 -1.65 25.06 13.83
N SER A 60 -1.04 26.24 13.59
CA SER A 60 -0.53 27.10 14.66
C SER A 60 -1.65 27.56 15.60
N GLU A 61 -2.81 27.95 15.06
CA GLU A 61 -3.96 28.37 15.88
C GLU A 61 -4.47 27.23 16.76
N LEU A 62 -4.64 26.03 16.19
CA LEU A 62 -5.06 24.85 16.93
C LEU A 62 -4.09 24.50 18.06
N LYS A 63 -2.78 24.62 17.79
CA LYS A 63 -1.73 24.31 18.75
C LYS A 63 -1.65 25.37 19.85
N GLU A 64 -1.58 26.65 19.49
CA GLU A 64 -1.26 27.74 20.42
C GLU A 64 -2.52 28.23 21.17
N GLN A 65 -3.62 28.44 20.48
CA GLN A 65 -4.82 29.02 21.05
C GLN A 65 -5.78 27.97 21.61
N LYS A 66 -5.92 26.83 20.91
CA LYS A 66 -6.85 25.76 21.31
C LYS A 66 -6.19 24.65 22.12
N LYS A 67 -4.87 24.72 22.36
CA LYS A 67 -4.08 23.71 23.10
C LYS A 67 -4.29 22.30 22.57
N CYS A 68 -4.51 22.17 21.28
CA CYS A 68 -4.65 20.88 20.61
C CYS A 68 -3.29 20.24 20.36
N THR A 69 -3.25 18.91 20.41
CA THR A 69 -2.13 18.15 19.87
C THR A 69 -2.41 17.89 18.38
N VAL A 70 -1.55 18.41 17.51
CA VAL A 70 -1.73 18.22 16.06
C VAL A 70 -0.79 17.15 15.55
N VAL A 71 -1.32 16.20 14.80
CA VAL A 71 -0.57 15.13 14.14
C VAL A 71 -0.72 15.30 12.63
N LEU A 72 0.41 15.43 11.93
CA LEU A 72 0.46 15.45 10.46
C LEU A 72 0.94 14.10 9.98
N ILE A 73 0.15 13.45 9.13
CA ILE A 73 0.52 12.20 8.47
C ILE A 73 0.70 12.53 6.99
N LEU A 74 1.89 12.24 6.48
CA LEU A 74 2.25 12.59 5.11
C LEU A 74 3.27 11.60 4.52
N ASN A 75 3.26 11.48 3.20
CA ASN A 75 4.32 10.83 2.46
C ASN A 75 5.37 11.88 2.05
N LYS A 76 6.58 11.78 2.65
CA LYS A 76 7.66 12.74 2.37
C LYS A 76 8.08 12.74 0.90
N ASP A 77 8.03 11.58 0.24
CA ASP A 77 8.48 11.44 -1.15
C ASP A 77 7.52 12.13 -2.15
N GLU A 78 6.27 12.33 -1.77
CA GLU A 78 5.26 13.02 -2.58
C GLU A 78 5.13 14.51 -2.24
N LEU A 79 5.74 14.95 -1.14
CA LEU A 79 5.71 16.34 -0.71
C LEU A 79 6.74 17.16 -1.49
N ARG A 80 6.36 18.34 -2.00
CA ARG A 80 7.30 19.30 -2.57
C ARG A 80 8.18 19.85 -1.43
N GLU A 81 9.45 19.46 -1.41
CA GLU A 81 10.40 19.75 -0.32
C GLU A 81 10.49 21.23 0.08
N ASP A 82 10.30 22.15 -0.85
CA ASP A 82 10.47 23.58 -0.61
C ASP A 82 9.40 24.20 0.30
N ASP A 83 8.25 23.58 0.42
CA ASP A 83 7.10 24.21 1.07
C ASP A 83 7.04 23.96 2.58
N LEU A 84 7.37 22.75 3.03
CA LEU A 84 7.31 22.40 4.45
C LEU A 84 8.58 22.77 5.21
N SER A 85 9.74 22.69 4.56
CA SER A 85 11.05 22.94 5.18
C SER A 85 11.15 24.32 5.83
N LYS A 86 10.57 25.34 5.21
CA LYS A 86 10.57 26.74 5.71
C LYS A 86 9.77 26.92 7.01
N TYR A 87 8.80 26.04 7.24
CA TYR A 87 7.89 26.16 8.39
C TYR A 87 8.09 25.07 9.43
N LYS A 88 8.87 24.03 9.10
CA LYS A 88 9.08 22.84 9.93
C LYS A 88 9.55 23.22 11.34
N ASP A 89 10.56 24.04 11.45
CA ASP A 89 11.14 24.44 12.74
C ASP A 89 10.21 25.23 13.64
N LYS A 90 9.16 25.84 13.06
CA LYS A 90 8.18 26.64 13.82
C LYS A 90 6.97 25.84 14.27
N ILE A 91 6.61 24.79 13.52
CA ILE A 91 5.33 24.11 13.68
C ILE A 91 5.50 22.72 14.25
N VAL A 92 6.60 22.02 13.89
CA VAL A 92 6.83 20.63 14.24
C VAL A 92 7.70 20.53 15.48
N ASP A 93 7.17 19.99 16.58
CA ASP A 93 7.93 19.71 17.79
C ASP A 93 8.66 18.36 17.70
N TYR A 94 8.04 17.38 17.04
CA TYR A 94 8.56 16.02 16.87
C TYR A 94 8.32 15.53 15.45
N ASP A 95 9.35 14.95 14.85
CA ASP A 95 9.28 14.31 13.52
C ASP A 95 9.62 12.83 13.67
N PHE A 96 8.71 11.97 13.25
CA PHE A 96 8.87 10.53 13.30
C PHE A 96 8.82 9.95 11.90
N ASN A 97 9.80 9.14 11.54
CA ASN A 97 9.77 8.36 10.33
C ASN A 97 9.18 6.98 10.64
N TYR A 98 8.12 6.61 9.91
CA TYR A 98 7.46 5.32 10.05
C TYR A 98 7.77 4.46 8.83
N GLU A 99 8.71 3.54 8.98
CA GLU A 99 9.14 2.59 7.96
C GLU A 99 8.94 1.16 8.48
N PRO A 100 7.72 0.61 8.41
CA PRO A 100 7.47 -0.73 8.91
C PRO A 100 8.19 -1.77 8.05
N THR A 101 8.65 -2.83 8.67
CA THR A 101 9.15 -4.02 7.97
C THR A 101 7.99 -4.75 7.28
N VAL A 102 8.32 -5.60 6.31
CA VAL A 102 7.33 -6.48 5.65
C VAL A 102 6.58 -7.33 6.67
N ALA A 103 7.29 -7.86 7.68
CA ALA A 103 6.69 -8.70 8.72
C ALA A 103 5.72 -7.90 9.62
N GLU A 104 6.06 -6.67 9.98
CA GLU A 104 5.18 -5.79 10.75
C GLU A 104 3.93 -5.43 9.96
N SER A 105 4.08 -5.04 8.69
CA SER A 105 2.94 -4.76 7.80
C SER A 105 2.03 -5.98 7.63
N PHE A 106 2.63 -7.17 7.42
CA PHE A 106 1.88 -8.41 7.31
C PHE A 106 1.15 -8.77 8.61
N SER A 107 1.75 -8.51 9.77
CA SER A 107 1.15 -8.79 11.07
C SER A 107 -0.19 -8.08 11.28
N LEU A 108 -0.39 -6.91 10.68
CA LEU A 108 -1.63 -6.13 10.76
C LEU A 108 -2.80 -6.75 9.96
N ILE A 109 -2.49 -7.65 9.03
CA ILE A 109 -3.47 -8.20 8.09
C ILE A 109 -3.51 -9.73 8.07
N LYS A 110 -2.62 -10.40 8.80
CA LYS A 110 -2.50 -11.88 8.80
C LYS A 110 -3.81 -12.59 9.16
N ASP A 111 -4.66 -11.97 9.97
CA ASP A 111 -5.94 -12.54 10.39
C ASP A 111 -6.97 -12.58 9.24
N ASN A 112 -6.74 -11.83 8.16
CA ASN A 112 -7.54 -11.92 6.94
C ASN A 112 -7.20 -13.16 6.10
N LEU A 113 -6.05 -13.79 6.35
CA LEU A 113 -5.57 -14.96 5.62
C LEU A 113 -6.23 -16.23 6.16
N LYS A 114 -7.08 -16.87 5.35
CA LYS A 114 -7.85 -18.05 5.70
C LYS A 114 -7.17 -19.35 5.32
N SER A 115 -6.46 -19.35 4.17
CA SER A 115 -5.87 -20.53 3.54
C SER A 115 -4.41 -20.31 3.15
N PHE A 116 -3.68 -21.38 2.86
CA PHE A 116 -2.28 -21.36 2.39
C PHE A 116 -1.35 -20.51 3.26
N LYS A 117 -1.52 -20.58 4.59
CA LYS A 117 -0.91 -19.65 5.57
C LYS A 117 0.61 -19.66 5.58
N ALA A 118 1.23 -20.72 5.10
CA ALA A 118 2.69 -20.88 5.11
C ALA A 118 3.42 -20.00 4.07
N TYR A 119 2.76 -19.60 2.99
CA TYR A 119 3.43 -19.04 1.81
C TYR A 119 3.53 -17.51 1.76
N PRO A 120 2.49 -16.71 2.11
CA PRO A 120 2.47 -15.29 1.77
C PRO A 120 3.57 -14.46 2.42
N LEU A 121 3.91 -14.73 3.68
CA LEU A 121 4.93 -13.93 4.37
C LEU A 121 6.30 -14.07 3.70
N GLU A 122 6.71 -15.31 3.40
CA GLU A 122 7.97 -15.58 2.71
C GLU A 122 8.01 -14.90 1.34
N TYR A 123 6.92 -15.00 0.58
CA TYR A 123 6.78 -14.33 -0.70
C TYR A 123 6.93 -12.82 -0.58
N PHE A 124 6.19 -12.17 0.33
CA PHE A 124 6.27 -10.73 0.54
C PHE A 124 7.67 -10.28 0.99
N GLN A 125 8.34 -11.06 1.83
CA GLN A 125 9.71 -10.77 2.24
C GLN A 125 10.71 -10.91 1.08
N LYS A 126 10.61 -11.98 0.30
CA LYS A 126 11.46 -12.24 -0.87
C LYS A 126 11.41 -11.08 -1.87
N TYR A 127 10.21 -10.58 -2.16
CA TYR A 127 9.99 -9.53 -3.14
C TYR A 127 9.90 -8.11 -2.54
N LYS A 128 10.13 -7.97 -1.24
CA LYS A 128 10.10 -6.70 -0.49
C LYS A 128 8.78 -5.94 -0.66
N ILE A 129 7.68 -6.67 -0.74
CA ILE A 129 6.33 -6.08 -0.86
C ILE A 129 5.90 -5.63 0.52
N ASN A 130 5.94 -4.31 0.78
CA ASN A 130 5.58 -3.71 2.07
C ASN A 130 4.28 -2.90 2.03
N ASN A 131 3.60 -2.84 0.88
CA ASN A 131 2.35 -2.12 0.73
C ASN A 131 1.16 -2.99 1.20
N ILE A 132 0.53 -2.59 2.31
CA ILE A 132 -0.60 -3.31 2.91
C ILE A 132 -1.78 -3.47 1.93
N ARG A 133 -2.02 -2.50 1.03
CA ARG A 133 -3.11 -2.59 0.05
C ARG A 133 -2.84 -3.68 -0.98
N ILE A 134 -1.58 -3.82 -1.42
CA ILE A 134 -1.15 -4.90 -2.31
C ILE A 134 -1.26 -6.24 -1.59
N MET A 135 -0.70 -6.35 -0.38
CA MET A 135 -0.78 -7.56 0.42
C MET A 135 -2.24 -8.03 0.62
N LYS A 136 -3.16 -7.11 0.93
CA LYS A 136 -4.59 -7.43 1.10
C LYS A 136 -5.22 -8.00 -0.17
N ARG A 137 -4.89 -7.42 -1.34
CA ARG A 137 -5.42 -7.93 -2.62
C ARG A 137 -4.91 -9.34 -2.90
N VAL A 138 -3.63 -9.58 -2.66
CA VAL A 138 -3.00 -10.91 -2.82
C VAL A 138 -3.61 -11.93 -1.85
N ILE A 139 -3.80 -11.56 -0.58
CA ILE A 139 -4.47 -12.41 0.42
C ILE A 139 -5.90 -12.74 0.01
N ASN A 140 -6.65 -11.78 -0.52
CA ASN A 140 -8.00 -12.03 -1.00
C ASN A 140 -7.99 -13.04 -2.15
N ALA A 141 -7.11 -12.87 -3.14
CA ALA A 141 -6.96 -13.82 -4.22
C ALA A 141 -6.63 -15.24 -3.71
N LEU A 142 -5.73 -15.37 -2.72
CA LEU A 142 -5.46 -16.67 -2.10
C LEU A 142 -6.70 -17.26 -1.42
N ASN A 143 -7.46 -16.44 -0.71
CA ASN A 143 -8.67 -16.91 -0.02
C ASN A 143 -9.74 -17.40 -0.98
N ASP A 144 -9.81 -16.86 -2.21
CA ASP A 144 -10.76 -17.30 -3.24
C ASP A 144 -10.47 -18.74 -3.70
N TYR A 145 -9.20 -19.19 -3.56
CA TYR A 145 -8.77 -20.55 -3.85
C TYR A 145 -8.76 -21.47 -2.61
N ALA A 146 -9.28 -21.03 -1.47
CA ALA A 146 -9.24 -21.79 -0.21
C ALA A 146 -9.87 -23.19 -0.31
N CYS A 147 -10.84 -23.38 -1.22
CA CYS A 147 -11.49 -24.68 -1.43
C CYS A 147 -10.55 -25.79 -1.91
N PHE A 148 -9.39 -25.42 -2.49
CA PHE A 148 -8.41 -26.39 -3.00
C PHE A 148 -7.41 -26.86 -1.94
N GLU A 149 -7.25 -26.13 -0.83
CA GLU A 149 -6.21 -26.42 0.18
C GLU A 149 -6.31 -27.85 0.72
N GLU A 150 -7.50 -28.28 1.09
CA GLU A 150 -7.70 -29.65 1.62
C GLU A 150 -7.46 -30.72 0.54
N SER A 151 -7.86 -30.47 -0.70
CA SER A 151 -7.68 -31.39 -1.80
C SER A 151 -6.22 -31.53 -2.24
N LEU A 152 -5.42 -30.49 -2.01
CA LEU A 152 -4.01 -30.44 -2.42
C LEU A 152 -3.04 -30.84 -1.31
N LYS A 153 -3.52 -31.11 -0.08
CA LYS A 153 -2.64 -31.39 1.06
C LYS A 153 -1.61 -32.52 0.84
N ASP A 154 -1.99 -33.51 0.04
CA ASP A 154 -1.13 -34.67 -0.30
C ASP A 154 -0.34 -34.44 -1.61
N PHE A 155 -0.57 -33.33 -2.32
CA PHE A 155 0.05 -32.99 -3.61
C PHE A 155 0.85 -31.68 -3.49
N LYS A 156 1.89 -31.69 -2.65
CA LYS A 156 2.63 -30.47 -2.27
C LYS A 156 3.26 -29.71 -3.44
N ASP A 157 3.67 -30.38 -4.48
CA ASP A 157 4.23 -29.72 -5.67
C ASP A 157 3.15 -28.93 -6.44
N ILE A 158 1.95 -29.52 -6.56
CA ILE A 158 0.81 -28.85 -7.22
C ILE A 158 0.29 -27.71 -6.35
N GLU A 159 0.18 -27.92 -5.03
CA GLU A 159 -0.19 -26.86 -4.08
C GLU A 159 0.77 -25.68 -4.20
N LYS A 160 2.07 -25.95 -4.20
CA LYS A 160 3.10 -24.92 -4.31
C LYS A 160 3.00 -24.18 -5.64
N GLU A 161 2.86 -24.88 -6.76
CA GLU A 161 2.71 -24.26 -8.08
C GLU A 161 1.47 -23.36 -8.14
N LEU A 162 0.32 -23.82 -7.65
CA LEU A 162 -0.91 -23.04 -7.59
C LEU A 162 -0.70 -21.77 -6.77
N VAL A 163 -0.17 -21.90 -5.56
CA VAL A 163 0.02 -20.77 -4.64
C VAL A 163 1.02 -19.77 -5.19
N GLU A 164 2.15 -20.21 -5.74
CA GLU A 164 3.14 -19.33 -6.37
C GLU A 164 2.51 -18.54 -7.54
N ASN A 165 1.74 -19.20 -8.41
CA ASN A 165 1.03 -18.53 -9.49
C ASN A 165 0.03 -17.48 -8.97
N ILE A 166 -0.76 -17.81 -7.94
CA ILE A 166 -1.71 -16.84 -7.36
C ILE A 166 -0.97 -15.64 -6.79
N LEU A 167 0.10 -15.86 -6.02
CA LEU A 167 0.91 -14.81 -5.42
C LEU A 167 1.52 -13.88 -6.48
N GLU A 168 2.13 -14.44 -7.51
CA GLU A 168 2.80 -13.70 -8.58
C GLU A 168 1.80 -12.89 -9.41
N ILE A 169 0.76 -13.56 -9.94
CA ILE A 169 -0.21 -12.94 -10.85
C ILE A 169 -1.05 -11.89 -10.12
N SER A 170 -1.50 -12.18 -8.89
CA SER A 170 -2.26 -11.19 -8.11
C SER A 170 -1.41 -9.99 -7.70
N THR A 171 -0.11 -10.17 -7.44
CA THR A 171 0.81 -9.06 -7.18
C THR A 171 0.96 -8.16 -8.41
N ILE A 172 1.19 -8.75 -9.59
CA ILE A 172 1.30 -8.03 -10.86
C ILE A 172 0.02 -7.22 -11.14
N ASN A 173 -1.14 -7.87 -10.97
CA ASN A 173 -2.43 -7.20 -11.13
C ASN A 173 -2.63 -6.06 -10.12
N ALA A 174 -2.25 -6.28 -8.85
CA ALA A 174 -2.37 -5.28 -7.80
C ALA A 174 -1.45 -4.06 -8.03
N LEU A 175 -0.29 -4.28 -8.64
CA LEU A 175 0.66 -3.23 -9.06
C LEU A 175 0.23 -2.51 -10.34
N LYS A 176 -0.82 -2.99 -11.02
CA LYS A 176 -1.32 -2.48 -12.32
C LYS A 176 -0.24 -2.49 -13.41
N LEU A 177 0.65 -3.47 -13.36
CA LEU A 177 1.63 -3.64 -14.42
C LEU A 177 0.94 -4.10 -15.70
N SER A 178 1.24 -3.43 -16.81
CA SER A 178 0.68 -3.79 -18.11
C SER A 178 1.43 -5.01 -18.64
N VAL A 179 0.89 -6.21 -18.38
CA VAL A 179 1.51 -7.46 -18.77
C VAL A 179 0.62 -8.21 -19.74
N ASP A 180 1.21 -8.56 -20.89
CA ASP A 180 0.65 -9.53 -21.80
C ASP A 180 1.18 -10.92 -21.42
N PHE A 181 0.42 -11.65 -20.62
CA PHE A 181 0.81 -12.99 -20.16
C PHE A 181 1.00 -14.01 -21.30
N GLU A 182 0.30 -13.85 -22.43
CA GLU A 182 0.51 -14.72 -23.59
C GLU A 182 1.86 -14.48 -24.23
N LYS A 183 2.32 -13.23 -24.24
CA LYS A 183 3.67 -12.92 -24.71
C LYS A 183 4.74 -13.39 -23.74
N LEU A 184 4.46 -13.35 -22.42
CA LEU A 184 5.38 -13.86 -21.40
C LEU A 184 5.74 -15.32 -21.60
N SER A 185 4.80 -16.17 -21.96
CA SER A 185 5.06 -17.61 -22.20
C SER A 185 6.06 -17.85 -23.33
N LYS A 186 6.23 -16.88 -24.24
CA LYS A 186 7.16 -16.94 -25.38
C LYS A 186 8.51 -16.31 -25.07
N TYR A 187 8.69 -15.73 -23.90
CA TYR A 187 9.94 -15.11 -23.52
C TYR A 187 10.79 -16.06 -22.71
N SER A 188 11.98 -16.37 -23.24
CA SER A 188 13.06 -16.93 -22.43
C SER A 188 13.86 -15.79 -21.82
N MET A 189 14.59 -16.09 -20.73
CA MET A 189 15.59 -15.19 -20.17
C MET A 189 16.61 -14.74 -21.25
N GLN A 190 16.94 -15.62 -22.21
CA GLN A 190 17.82 -15.32 -23.35
C GLN A 190 17.22 -14.26 -24.25
N ASN A 191 15.95 -14.41 -24.63
CA ASN A 191 15.25 -13.41 -25.45
C ASN A 191 15.12 -12.06 -24.75
N TYR A 192 15.01 -12.07 -23.41
CA TYR A 192 15.02 -10.86 -22.59
C TYR A 192 16.39 -10.15 -22.66
N LEU A 193 17.48 -10.90 -22.46
CA LEU A 193 18.83 -10.35 -22.51
C LEU A 193 19.16 -9.79 -23.90
N ASP A 194 18.72 -10.46 -24.96
CA ASP A 194 18.91 -10.02 -26.34
C ASP A 194 18.10 -8.76 -26.68
N LYS A 195 16.91 -8.60 -26.09
CA LYS A 195 16.06 -7.40 -26.28
C LYS A 195 16.45 -6.22 -25.41
N LYS A 196 17.05 -6.44 -24.25
CA LYS A 196 17.53 -5.38 -23.35
C LYS A 196 18.46 -4.39 -24.05
N ASN A 197 19.07 -4.82 -25.15
CA ASN A 197 19.92 -4.00 -26.01
C ASN A 197 19.13 -3.15 -27.03
N LYS A 198 17.81 -3.36 -27.21
CA LYS A 198 17.04 -2.71 -28.29
C LYS A 198 15.85 -1.88 -27.87
N GLU A 199 15.18 -2.18 -26.77
CA GLU A 199 14.03 -1.40 -26.28
C GLU A 199 13.95 -1.51 -24.75
N LYS A 200 14.14 -0.39 -24.04
CA LYS A 200 13.85 -0.29 -22.62
C LYS A 200 12.34 -0.36 -22.43
N ASN A 201 11.82 -1.48 -21.99
CA ASN A 201 10.44 -1.58 -21.52
C ASN A 201 10.47 -1.63 -19.99
N GLU A 202 10.24 -0.48 -19.34
CA GLU A 202 10.28 -0.33 -17.88
C GLU A 202 9.27 -1.25 -17.18
N ASP A 203 8.11 -1.48 -17.78
CA ASP A 203 7.09 -2.38 -17.24
C ASP A 203 7.60 -3.84 -17.21
N TYR A 204 8.41 -4.22 -18.18
CA TYR A 204 8.97 -5.55 -18.26
C TYR A 204 10.06 -5.80 -17.22
N ASP A 205 10.92 -4.80 -17.01
CA ASP A 205 11.95 -4.85 -15.96
C ASP A 205 11.33 -4.91 -14.55
N GLN A 206 10.19 -4.25 -14.35
CA GLN A 206 9.43 -4.37 -13.10
C GLN A 206 8.79 -5.75 -12.93
N LEU A 207 8.22 -6.29 -14.01
CA LEU A 207 7.61 -7.61 -14.02
C LEU A 207 8.57 -8.71 -13.58
N LEU A 208 9.80 -8.69 -14.14
CA LEU A 208 10.84 -9.68 -13.83
C LEU A 208 11.23 -9.72 -12.36
N LYS A 209 10.92 -8.68 -11.59
CA LYS A 209 11.15 -8.67 -10.14
C LYS A 209 10.20 -9.60 -9.37
N TYR A 210 9.03 -9.90 -9.95
CA TYR A 210 7.96 -10.62 -9.25
C TYR A 210 7.66 -12.01 -9.81
N ILE A 211 8.27 -12.39 -10.93
CA ILE A 211 8.08 -13.70 -11.57
C ILE A 211 9.29 -14.60 -11.33
N ASN A 212 9.02 -15.81 -10.90
CA ASN A 212 10.03 -16.86 -10.83
C ASN A 212 10.08 -17.63 -12.14
N PHE A 213 11.15 -17.47 -12.92
CA PHE A 213 11.33 -18.18 -14.18
C PHE A 213 11.79 -19.66 -14.01
N GLY A 214 11.90 -20.15 -12.79
CA GLY A 214 12.38 -21.47 -12.48
C GLY A 214 13.81 -21.74 -12.98
N TYR A 215 14.23 -23.00 -12.92
CA TYR A 215 15.57 -23.42 -13.38
C TYR A 215 15.75 -23.37 -14.91
N SER A 216 14.65 -23.38 -15.66
CA SER A 216 14.68 -23.37 -17.14
C SER A 216 14.90 -21.96 -17.73
N GLY A 217 14.76 -20.91 -16.94
CA GLY A 217 14.81 -19.53 -17.43
C GLY A 217 13.62 -19.15 -18.31
N TYR A 218 12.55 -19.94 -18.31
CA TYR A 218 11.31 -19.69 -19.03
C TYR A 218 10.17 -19.50 -18.06
N PHE A 219 9.26 -18.55 -18.34
CA PHE A 219 7.96 -18.51 -17.70
C PHE A 219 7.06 -19.55 -18.39
N TYR A 220 6.76 -20.61 -17.68
CA TYR A 220 5.91 -21.67 -18.18
C TYR A 220 4.45 -21.39 -17.80
N MET A 221 3.62 -21.23 -18.82
CA MET A 221 2.17 -21.12 -18.64
C MET A 221 1.57 -22.52 -18.57
N SER A 222 1.48 -23.09 -17.37
CA SER A 222 0.73 -24.32 -17.14
C SER A 222 -0.80 -24.04 -17.24
N ASP A 223 -1.61 -25.09 -17.30
CA ASP A 223 -3.06 -24.97 -17.24
C ASP A 223 -3.51 -24.27 -15.94
N ILE A 224 -2.78 -24.50 -14.84
CA ILE A 224 -2.99 -23.80 -13.57
C ILE A 224 -2.76 -22.30 -13.74
N THR A 225 -1.64 -21.91 -14.37
CA THR A 225 -1.31 -20.50 -14.62
C THR A 225 -2.38 -19.81 -15.48
N TYR A 226 -2.83 -20.46 -16.56
CA TYR A 226 -3.89 -19.90 -17.41
C TYR A 226 -5.18 -19.64 -16.63
N ASN A 227 -5.62 -20.61 -15.82
CA ASN A 227 -6.82 -20.47 -15.01
C ASN A 227 -6.70 -19.37 -13.95
N VAL A 228 -5.54 -19.24 -13.31
CA VAL A 228 -5.27 -18.16 -12.33
C VAL A 228 -5.26 -16.80 -13.00
N VAL A 229 -4.63 -16.66 -14.18
CA VAL A 229 -4.62 -15.41 -14.96
C VAL A 229 -6.03 -15.01 -15.36
N ASP A 230 -6.82 -15.93 -15.88
CA ASP A 230 -8.20 -15.66 -16.33
C ASP A 230 -9.07 -15.21 -15.15
N TYR A 231 -8.99 -15.92 -14.03
CA TYR A 231 -9.73 -15.56 -12.82
C TYR A 231 -9.36 -14.17 -12.32
N ILE A 232 -8.06 -13.87 -12.13
CA ILE A 232 -7.60 -12.61 -11.54
C ILE A 232 -7.85 -11.41 -12.46
N LYS A 233 -7.83 -11.58 -13.79
CA LYS A 233 -8.17 -10.52 -14.74
C LYS A 233 -9.65 -10.16 -14.74
N ASN A 234 -10.53 -11.12 -14.43
CA ASN A 234 -11.97 -10.96 -14.47
C ASN A 234 -12.60 -10.66 -13.09
N SER A 235 -11.81 -10.62 -12.03
CA SER A 235 -12.21 -10.29 -10.64
C SER A 235 -11.95 -8.83 -10.31
#